data_8f5e8dbc1acf642fc99840787220306c
#
_entry.id   8f5e8dbc1acf642fc99840787220306c
#
_cell.length_a   1.000
_cell.length_b   1.000
_cell.length_c   1.000
_cell.angle_alpha   90.00
_cell.angle_beta   90.00
_cell.angle_gamma   90.00
#
_symmetry.space_group_name_H-M   'P 1'
#
loop_
_entity.id
_entity.type
_entity.pdbx_description
1 polymer ?
#
loop_
_entity_poly.entity_id
_entity_poly.type
_entity_poly.pdbx_seq_one_letter_code
_entity_poly.pdbx_strand_id
1 'polypeptide(L)'
;MIKKEGSIMIFNHLTVNGYFVILVYSKENYMPSVFLTSDTHFGHLGVCKFTKSDGVTKLRPWDTPEEMDEEMVKRWNEVVKPNDKVYHLGDVVINRRALKTLHRLNGDKVLIKGNHDIFKLTDYTEHFRDIRGYHVMNGMILSHIPMHEESLGRFGVNIHGHLHANRVMRVKHKGATPEIDVRYHCVCVEQTDFRPILFEDVIKRIKEEGGFVGMRNGNGPMM
;
A
#
# COMPACT_ATOMS: atom_id res chain seq x y z
N MET A 1 20.23 -34.00 14.88
CA MET A 1 20.74 -32.63 14.84
C MET A 1 20.27 -32.01 13.52
N ILE A 2 19.09 -31.37 13.50
CA ILE A 2 18.51 -30.76 12.29
C ILE A 2 18.85 -29.28 12.36
N LYS A 3 19.79 -28.82 11.50
CA LYS A 3 20.04 -27.38 11.33
C LYS A 3 18.86 -26.73 10.64
N LYS A 4 18.06 -25.95 11.39
CA LYS A 4 17.21 -24.91 10.82
C LYS A 4 18.09 -23.69 10.60
N GLU A 5 18.29 -23.30 9.37
CA GLU A 5 19.01 -22.05 9.02
C GLU A 5 18.20 -20.85 9.55
N GLY A 6 18.89 -19.94 10.24
CA GLY A 6 18.39 -18.58 10.51
C GLY A 6 17.91 -18.24 11.93
N SER A 7 18.01 -19.11 12.92
CA SER A 7 17.61 -18.76 14.30
C SER A 7 18.79 -18.42 15.18
N ILE A 8 18.86 -17.17 15.69
CA ILE A 8 19.80 -16.80 16.76
C ILE A 8 19.19 -17.25 18.09
N MET A 9 19.85 -18.19 18.77
CA MET A 9 19.46 -18.59 20.14
C MET A 9 20.13 -17.65 21.14
N ILE A 10 19.31 -17.00 21.97
CA ILE A 10 19.79 -16.21 23.12
C ILE A 10 19.57 -17.05 24.37
N PHE A 11 20.63 -17.30 25.12
CA PHE A 11 20.58 -18.04 26.38
C PHE A 11 20.55 -17.04 27.54
N ASN A 12 19.45 -17.03 28.30
CA ASN A 12 19.41 -16.34 29.59
C ASN A 12 19.42 -17.39 30.71
N HIS A 13 20.32 -17.21 31.66
CA HIS A 13 20.43 -18.08 32.84
C HIS A 13 19.61 -17.47 34.00
N LEU A 14 18.65 -18.22 34.50
CA LEU A 14 17.94 -17.90 35.75
C LEU A 14 18.10 -19.04 36.71
N THR A 15 18.44 -18.72 37.96
CA THR A 15 18.49 -19.72 39.04
C THR A 15 17.20 -19.59 39.88
N VAL A 16 16.35 -20.57 39.85
CA VAL A 16 15.11 -20.64 40.67
C VAL A 16 15.22 -21.84 41.56
N ASN A 17 15.13 -21.64 42.88
CA ASN A 17 15.19 -22.70 43.91
C ASN A 17 16.41 -23.67 43.79
N GLY A 18 17.59 -23.13 43.38
CA GLY A 18 18.80 -23.93 43.24
C GLY A 18 18.91 -24.77 41.96
N TYR A 19 17.93 -24.67 41.05
CA TYR A 19 17.96 -25.34 39.76
C TYR A 19 18.32 -24.35 38.65
N PHE A 20 19.20 -24.79 37.74
CA PHE A 20 19.51 -24.05 36.53
C PHE A 20 18.37 -24.18 35.51
N VAL A 21 17.67 -23.09 35.20
CA VAL A 21 16.68 -23.02 34.13
C VAL A 21 17.29 -22.28 32.94
N ILE A 22 17.45 -22.97 31.81
CA ILE A 22 17.90 -22.37 30.55
C ILE A 22 16.65 -21.98 29.77
N LEU A 23 16.38 -20.66 29.67
CA LEU A 23 15.34 -20.16 28.79
C LEU A 23 15.94 -20.00 27.39
N VAL A 24 15.52 -20.83 26.46
CA VAL A 24 15.91 -20.76 25.04
C VAL A 24 14.86 -19.94 24.30
N TYR A 25 15.22 -18.71 23.93
CA TYR A 25 14.40 -17.89 23.04
C TYR A 25 14.93 -18.04 21.61
N SER A 26 14.15 -18.57 20.72
CA SER A 26 14.40 -18.46 19.29
C SER A 26 13.95 -17.06 18.83
N LYS A 27 14.90 -16.16 18.54
CA LYS A 27 14.57 -14.95 17.79
C LYS A 27 14.38 -15.40 16.35
N GLU A 28 13.13 -15.62 15.92
CA GLU A 28 12.84 -15.73 14.50
C GLU A 28 13.34 -14.44 13.85
N ASN A 29 14.22 -14.56 12.85
CA ASN A 29 14.65 -13.44 12.04
C ASN A 29 13.43 -12.98 11.21
N TYR A 30 12.62 -12.09 11.80
CA TYR A 30 11.52 -11.46 11.10
C TYR A 30 12.11 -10.53 10.02
N MET A 31 11.92 -10.91 8.75
CA MET A 31 12.24 -10.03 7.62
C MET A 31 11.03 -9.11 7.39
N PRO A 32 11.22 -7.78 7.50
CA PRO A 32 10.13 -6.84 7.28
C PRO A 32 9.51 -7.02 5.89
N SER A 33 8.20 -7.16 5.85
CA SER A 33 7.43 -7.20 4.62
C SER A 33 7.18 -5.80 4.08
N VAL A 34 6.91 -5.68 2.78
CA VAL A 34 6.56 -4.42 2.12
C VAL A 34 5.10 -4.45 1.73
N PHE A 35 4.36 -3.43 2.14
CA PHE A 35 2.95 -3.27 1.82
C PHE A 35 2.69 -2.00 1.00
N LEU A 36 1.65 -2.04 0.19
CA LEU A 36 1.13 -0.90 -0.57
C LEU A 36 -0.32 -0.64 -0.18
N THR A 37 -0.71 0.63 -0.18
CA THR A 37 -2.10 1.06 -0.01
C THR A 37 -2.27 2.47 -0.56
N SER A 38 -3.50 2.90 -0.78
CA SER A 38 -3.83 4.26 -1.19
C SER A 38 -5.26 4.63 -0.83
N ASP A 39 -5.52 5.95 -0.81
CA ASP A 39 -6.86 6.53 -0.72
C ASP A 39 -7.63 6.08 0.53
N THR A 40 -6.96 6.05 1.68
CA THR A 40 -7.62 5.72 2.95
C THR A 40 -8.67 6.74 3.32
N HIS A 41 -8.45 8.03 3.05
CA HIS A 41 -9.38 9.13 3.31
C HIS A 41 -9.96 9.10 4.72
N PHE A 42 -9.13 8.84 5.74
CA PHE A 42 -9.59 8.84 7.12
C PHE A 42 -10.35 10.12 7.48
N GLY A 43 -11.46 9.96 8.19
CA GLY A 43 -12.34 11.04 8.60
C GLY A 43 -13.22 11.63 7.49
N HIS A 44 -13.37 10.95 6.34
CA HIS A 44 -14.11 11.48 5.18
C HIS A 44 -15.55 10.94 5.10
N LEU A 45 -16.52 11.73 5.52
CA LEU A 45 -17.94 11.39 5.42
C LEU A 45 -18.41 11.17 3.96
N GLY A 46 -17.83 11.91 3.00
CA GLY A 46 -18.22 11.84 1.59
C GLY A 46 -18.02 10.45 1.00
N VAL A 47 -16.89 9.80 1.24
CA VAL A 47 -16.60 8.46 0.68
C VAL A 47 -17.55 7.37 1.21
N CYS A 48 -18.16 7.57 2.39
CA CYS A 48 -19.19 6.69 2.93
C CYS A 48 -20.54 6.85 2.21
N LYS A 49 -20.72 7.96 1.46
CA LYS A 49 -21.95 8.27 0.71
C LYS A 49 -21.81 8.07 -0.79
N PHE A 50 -20.59 7.99 -1.30
CA PHE A 50 -20.35 7.81 -2.72
C PHE A 50 -20.80 6.43 -3.19
N THR A 51 -21.23 6.38 -4.45
CA THR A 51 -21.55 5.15 -5.16
C THR A 51 -20.49 4.84 -6.21
N LYS A 52 -20.41 3.57 -6.61
CA LYS A 52 -19.60 3.14 -7.75
C LYS A 52 -20.17 3.70 -9.05
N SER A 53 -19.54 3.43 -10.17
CA SER A 53 -19.95 3.88 -11.52
C SER A 53 -21.35 3.40 -11.92
N ASP A 54 -21.92 2.39 -11.25
CA ASP A 54 -23.30 1.93 -11.44
C ASP A 54 -24.36 2.87 -10.81
N GLY A 55 -23.94 3.87 -10.03
CA GLY A 55 -24.79 4.84 -9.35
C GLY A 55 -25.64 4.28 -8.19
N VAL A 56 -25.48 3.01 -7.84
CA VAL A 56 -26.30 2.29 -6.84
C VAL A 56 -25.44 1.67 -5.74
N THR A 57 -24.39 0.94 -6.10
CA THR A 57 -23.53 0.26 -5.13
C THR A 57 -22.70 1.25 -4.36
N LYS A 58 -22.77 1.24 -3.02
CA LYS A 58 -21.88 2.07 -2.18
C LYS A 58 -20.41 1.83 -2.51
N LEU A 59 -19.63 2.91 -2.54
CA LEU A 59 -18.19 2.83 -2.72
C LEU A 59 -17.54 2.15 -1.51
N ARG A 60 -17.99 2.47 -0.31
CA ARG A 60 -17.56 1.89 0.98
C ARG A 60 -18.76 1.40 1.79
N PRO A 61 -18.64 0.29 2.53
CA PRO A 61 -19.80 -0.35 3.18
C PRO A 61 -20.29 0.38 4.43
N TRP A 62 -19.51 1.32 4.99
CA TRP A 62 -19.83 2.03 6.24
C TRP A 62 -20.68 3.28 6.01
N ASP A 63 -21.48 3.64 7.02
CA ASP A 63 -22.33 4.82 7.00
C ASP A 63 -21.68 6.06 7.60
N THR A 64 -20.72 5.87 8.50
CA THR A 64 -20.00 6.93 9.19
C THR A 64 -18.49 6.83 9.01
N PRO A 65 -17.76 7.97 9.04
CA PRO A 65 -16.30 7.94 9.00
C PRO A 65 -15.69 7.28 10.24
N GLU A 66 -16.36 7.34 11.39
CA GLU A 66 -15.89 6.71 12.62
C GLU A 66 -15.88 5.19 12.49
N GLU A 67 -16.95 4.58 11.99
CA GLU A 67 -17.01 3.13 11.72
C GLU A 67 -15.97 2.73 10.68
N MET A 68 -15.86 3.51 9.60
CA MET A 68 -14.88 3.29 8.53
C MET A 68 -13.45 3.31 9.08
N ASP A 69 -13.11 4.36 9.82
CA ASP A 69 -11.75 4.56 10.34
C ASP A 69 -11.36 3.44 11.31
N GLU A 70 -12.27 3.06 12.24
CA GLU A 70 -12.01 1.97 13.20
C GLU A 70 -11.78 0.62 12.49
N GLU A 71 -12.65 0.27 11.53
CA GLU A 71 -12.51 -0.98 10.83
C GLU A 71 -11.27 -1.01 9.92
N MET A 72 -10.94 0.10 9.26
CA MET A 72 -9.73 0.20 8.44
C MET A 72 -8.45 0.15 9.29
N VAL A 73 -8.41 0.79 10.46
CA VAL A 73 -7.27 0.67 11.39
C VAL A 73 -7.10 -0.78 11.85
N LYS A 74 -8.19 -1.45 12.19
CA LYS A 74 -8.19 -2.86 12.59
C LYS A 74 -7.63 -3.74 11.47
N ARG A 75 -8.19 -3.65 10.25
CA ARG A 75 -7.76 -4.43 9.07
C ARG A 75 -6.31 -4.14 8.68
N TRP A 76 -5.87 -2.89 8.83
CA TRP A 76 -4.48 -2.52 8.62
C TRP A 76 -3.55 -3.26 9.57
N ASN A 77 -3.85 -3.21 10.87
CA ASN A 77 -3.00 -3.79 11.92
C ASN A 77 -3.07 -5.32 11.99
N GLU A 78 -4.08 -5.94 11.38
CA GLU A 78 -4.14 -7.40 11.19
C GLU A 78 -3.05 -7.91 10.23
N VAL A 79 -2.69 -7.12 9.22
CA VAL A 79 -1.73 -7.53 8.18
C VAL A 79 -0.36 -6.89 8.35
N VAL A 80 -0.28 -5.62 8.77
CA VAL A 80 0.97 -4.88 8.93
C VAL A 80 1.48 -4.98 10.36
N LYS A 81 2.71 -5.43 10.53
CA LYS A 81 3.41 -5.48 11.81
C LYS A 81 4.23 -4.18 12.04
N PRO A 82 4.65 -3.87 13.28
CA PRO A 82 5.36 -2.63 13.60
C PRO A 82 6.63 -2.39 12.77
N ASN A 83 7.35 -3.45 12.39
CA ASN A 83 8.61 -3.35 11.64
C ASN A 83 8.44 -3.48 10.11
N ASP A 84 7.21 -3.69 9.62
CA ASP A 84 6.94 -3.74 8.19
C ASP A 84 7.06 -2.36 7.56
N LYS A 85 7.28 -2.33 6.25
CA LYS A 85 7.33 -1.11 5.47
C LYS A 85 6.04 -0.91 4.69
N VAL A 86 5.48 0.29 4.76
CA VAL A 86 4.26 0.62 4.02
C VAL A 86 4.50 1.83 3.13
N TYR A 87 4.24 1.67 1.83
CA TYR A 87 4.11 2.81 0.90
C TYR A 87 2.63 3.15 0.78
N HIS A 88 2.25 4.31 1.31
CA HIS A 88 0.92 4.88 1.12
C HIS A 88 0.94 5.79 -0.11
N LEU A 89 0.17 5.45 -1.13
CA LEU A 89 0.18 6.18 -2.41
C LEU A 89 -0.78 7.38 -2.43
N GLY A 90 -0.93 8.04 -1.27
CA GLY A 90 -1.60 9.34 -1.17
C GLY A 90 -3.07 9.28 -0.76
N ASP A 91 -3.61 10.48 -0.54
CA ASP A 91 -4.97 10.71 -0.07
C ASP A 91 -5.27 10.01 1.26
N VAL A 92 -4.46 10.38 2.25
CA VAL A 92 -4.42 9.69 3.55
C VAL A 92 -5.59 10.10 4.42
N VAL A 93 -5.79 11.41 4.58
CA VAL A 93 -6.85 12.01 5.43
C VAL A 93 -7.50 13.18 4.71
N ILE A 94 -8.79 13.42 5.00
CA ILE A 94 -9.51 14.56 4.39
C ILE A 94 -9.58 15.77 5.33
N ASN A 95 -9.40 15.58 6.61
CA ASN A 95 -9.41 16.67 7.58
C ASN A 95 -8.28 16.52 8.60
N ARG A 96 -7.85 17.66 9.17
CA ARG A 96 -6.72 17.71 10.11
C ARG A 96 -6.92 16.84 11.36
N ARG A 97 -8.17 16.69 11.83
CA ARG A 97 -8.47 15.91 13.05
C ARG A 97 -8.19 14.42 12.83
N ALA A 98 -8.33 13.93 11.60
CA ALA A 98 -8.09 12.54 11.26
C ALA A 98 -6.59 12.18 11.19
N LEU A 99 -5.66 13.17 11.17
CA LEU A 99 -4.22 12.90 11.25
C LEU A 99 -3.86 12.05 12.47
N LYS A 100 -4.53 12.23 13.60
CA LYS A 100 -4.32 11.42 14.81
C LYS A 100 -4.54 9.92 14.60
N THR A 101 -5.37 9.51 13.63
CA THR A 101 -5.61 8.13 13.30
C THR A 101 -4.34 7.44 12.81
N LEU A 102 -3.44 8.19 12.17
CA LEU A 102 -2.18 7.67 11.60
C LEU A 102 -1.20 7.14 12.65
N HIS A 103 -1.27 7.63 13.90
CA HIS A 103 -0.46 7.10 15.02
C HIS A 103 -0.85 5.67 15.41
N ARG A 104 -2.06 5.25 15.07
CA ARG A 104 -2.60 3.93 15.41
C ARG A 104 -2.20 2.84 14.40
N LEU A 105 -1.64 3.26 13.25
CA LEU A 105 -1.29 2.38 12.14
C LEU A 105 0.14 1.85 12.30
N ASN A 106 0.28 0.54 12.35
CA ASN A 106 1.57 -0.14 12.36
C ASN A 106 2.40 0.15 11.10
N GLY A 107 3.70 -0.08 11.21
CA GLY A 107 4.65 -0.06 10.11
C GLY A 107 5.45 1.24 9.98
N ASP A 108 6.60 1.13 9.32
CA ASP A 108 7.44 2.23 8.88
C ASP A 108 6.90 2.78 7.55
N LYS A 109 6.24 3.94 7.63
CA LYS A 109 5.42 4.47 6.55
C LYS A 109 6.16 5.49 5.69
N VAL A 110 6.02 5.37 4.36
CA VAL A 110 6.46 6.34 3.34
C VAL A 110 5.22 6.84 2.60
N LEU A 111 5.08 8.16 2.45
CA LEU A 111 3.98 8.78 1.72
C LEU A 111 4.40 9.13 0.30
N ILE A 112 3.66 8.68 -0.70
CA ILE A 112 3.63 9.28 -2.03
C ILE A 112 2.42 10.22 -2.04
N LYS A 113 2.70 11.54 -2.01
CA LYS A 113 1.71 12.57 -1.76
C LYS A 113 0.61 12.58 -2.82
N GLY A 114 -0.65 12.51 -2.37
CA GLY A 114 -1.84 12.63 -3.19
C GLY A 114 -2.36 14.07 -3.32
N ASN A 115 -3.43 14.25 -4.10
CA ASN A 115 -4.02 15.56 -4.34
C ASN A 115 -4.85 16.09 -3.15
N HIS A 116 -5.37 15.21 -2.30
CA HIS A 116 -6.04 15.58 -1.05
C HIS A 116 -5.10 15.70 0.15
N ASP A 117 -3.81 15.38 0.01
CA ASP A 117 -2.82 15.59 1.07
C ASP A 117 -2.37 17.06 1.08
N ILE A 118 -3.30 17.97 1.43
CA ILE A 118 -3.17 19.43 1.29
C ILE A 118 -2.60 20.15 2.52
N PHE A 119 -2.39 19.44 3.62
CA PHE A 119 -1.84 20.02 4.84
C PHE A 119 -0.35 20.33 4.69
N LYS A 120 0.24 21.02 5.66
CA LYS A 120 1.68 21.28 5.65
C LYS A 120 2.45 19.96 5.69
N LEU A 121 3.59 19.89 5.02
CA LEU A 121 4.43 18.68 5.04
C LEU A 121 4.82 18.30 6.48
N THR A 122 5.04 19.27 7.34
CA THR A 122 5.32 19.05 8.75
C THR A 122 4.22 18.29 9.49
N ASP A 123 2.96 18.43 9.09
CA ASP A 123 1.86 17.68 9.69
C ASP A 123 1.93 16.18 9.34
N TYR A 124 2.54 15.84 8.21
CA TYR A 124 2.71 14.43 7.76
C TYR A 124 4.03 13.80 8.26
N THR A 125 5.09 14.59 8.47
CA THR A 125 6.40 14.06 8.90
C THR A 125 6.41 13.48 10.32
N GLU A 126 5.37 13.76 11.12
CA GLU A 126 5.14 13.08 12.39
C GLU A 126 4.69 11.62 12.24
N HIS A 127 4.15 11.24 11.06
CA HIS A 127 3.52 9.95 10.79
C HIS A 127 4.24 9.14 9.71
N PHE A 128 4.98 9.83 8.82
CA PHE A 128 5.68 9.24 7.70
C PHE A 128 7.16 9.58 7.78
N ARG A 129 7.99 8.55 7.68
CA ARG A 129 9.45 8.71 7.69
C ARG A 129 9.96 9.52 6.48
N ASP A 130 9.24 9.43 5.35
CA ASP A 130 9.63 10.07 4.09
C ASP A 130 8.37 10.45 3.30
N ILE A 131 8.46 11.54 2.50
CA ILE A 131 7.37 12.03 1.66
C ILE A 131 7.92 12.27 0.26
N ARG A 132 7.27 11.68 -0.75
CA ARG A 132 7.72 11.69 -2.14
C ARG A 132 6.60 12.10 -3.09
N GLY A 133 6.96 12.62 -4.27
CA GLY A 133 6.02 12.82 -5.37
C GLY A 133 5.71 11.51 -6.11
N TYR A 134 6.72 10.64 -6.25
CA TYR A 134 6.64 9.29 -6.80
C TYR A 134 7.79 8.44 -6.28
N HIS A 135 7.75 7.13 -6.53
CA HIS A 135 8.85 6.23 -6.18
C HIS A 135 9.03 5.15 -7.26
N VAL A 136 10.29 4.77 -7.50
CA VAL A 136 10.59 3.63 -8.38
C VAL A 136 11.04 2.45 -7.54
N MET A 137 10.36 1.32 -7.71
CA MET A 137 10.65 0.08 -7.00
C MET A 137 10.57 -1.12 -7.96
N ASN A 138 11.63 -1.92 -8.02
CA ASN A 138 11.72 -3.10 -8.88
C ASN A 138 11.36 -2.84 -10.35
N GLY A 139 11.75 -1.67 -10.89
CA GLY A 139 11.45 -1.28 -12.26
C GLY A 139 9.99 -0.88 -12.53
N MET A 140 9.19 -0.71 -11.49
CA MET A 140 7.84 -0.20 -11.54
C MET A 140 7.79 1.19 -10.91
N ILE A 141 6.85 2.03 -11.36
CA ILE A 141 6.67 3.38 -10.81
C ILE A 141 5.45 3.42 -9.89
N LEU A 142 5.63 3.92 -8.68
CA LEU A 142 4.58 4.16 -7.70
C LEU A 142 4.24 5.64 -7.71
N SER A 143 2.97 5.99 -7.91
CA SER A 143 2.46 7.36 -7.90
C SER A 143 1.06 7.41 -7.31
N HIS A 144 0.58 8.59 -6.94
CA HIS A 144 -0.83 8.70 -6.54
C HIS A 144 -1.73 8.68 -7.78
N ILE A 145 -1.54 9.63 -8.69
CA ILE A 145 -2.31 9.71 -9.94
C ILE A 145 -1.65 8.79 -10.99
N PRO A 146 -2.43 8.09 -11.84
CA PRO A 146 -1.88 7.35 -12.96
C PRO A 146 -0.99 8.24 -13.85
N MET A 147 0.23 7.80 -14.10
CA MET A 147 1.19 8.51 -14.94
C MET A 147 0.78 8.42 -16.40
N HIS A 148 1.07 9.48 -17.20
CA HIS A 148 0.87 9.42 -18.64
C HIS A 148 1.67 8.25 -19.25
N GLU A 149 1.10 7.56 -20.24
CA GLU A 149 1.70 6.34 -20.79
C GLU A 149 3.10 6.54 -21.36
N GLU A 150 3.39 7.68 -21.95
CA GLU A 150 4.74 8.02 -22.46
C GLU A 150 5.77 8.13 -21.34
N SER A 151 5.35 8.51 -20.13
CA SER A 151 6.23 8.56 -18.94
C SER A 151 6.61 7.18 -18.41
N LEU A 152 5.89 6.13 -18.80
CA LEU A 152 6.21 4.78 -18.37
C LEU A 152 7.45 4.22 -19.08
N GLY A 153 7.68 4.60 -20.34
CA GLY A 153 8.90 4.33 -21.11
C GLY A 153 9.58 3.00 -20.77
N ARG A 154 10.63 3.10 -19.96
CA ARG A 154 11.43 1.95 -19.47
C ARG A 154 10.83 1.20 -18.27
N PHE A 155 9.80 1.75 -17.61
CA PHE A 155 9.17 1.11 -16.47
C PHE A 155 8.19 0.02 -16.93
N GLY A 156 8.06 -1.04 -16.13
CA GLY A 156 7.14 -2.13 -16.44
C GLY A 156 5.69 -1.71 -16.36
N VAL A 157 5.30 -1.25 -15.18
CA VAL A 157 3.95 -0.79 -14.89
C VAL A 157 3.97 0.41 -13.94
N ASN A 158 2.83 1.10 -13.88
CA ASN A 158 2.52 2.08 -12.86
C ASN A 158 1.57 1.46 -11.81
N ILE A 159 2.00 1.46 -10.56
CA ILE A 159 1.15 1.15 -9.41
C ILE A 159 0.66 2.47 -8.84
N HIS A 160 -0.64 2.65 -8.68
CA HIS A 160 -1.22 3.95 -8.38
C HIS A 160 -2.43 3.89 -7.44
N GLY A 161 -2.86 5.07 -6.97
CA GLY A 161 -4.08 5.34 -6.23
C GLY A 161 -5.13 6.05 -7.07
N HIS A 162 -5.84 6.98 -6.43
CA HIS A 162 -6.69 8.01 -7.00
C HIS A 162 -8.00 7.55 -7.67
N LEU A 163 -8.02 6.39 -8.33
CA LEU A 163 -9.18 5.95 -9.10
C LEU A 163 -10.20 5.14 -8.29
N HIS A 164 -9.94 4.91 -7.01
CA HIS A 164 -10.81 4.14 -6.10
C HIS A 164 -11.18 2.77 -6.68
N ALA A 165 -12.47 2.54 -6.95
CA ALA A 165 -12.96 1.28 -7.52
C ALA A 165 -12.75 1.18 -9.04
N ASN A 166 -12.30 2.24 -9.71
CA ASN A 166 -12.14 2.27 -11.16
C ASN A 166 -10.74 1.79 -11.59
N ARG A 167 -10.62 1.43 -12.88
CA ARG A 167 -9.38 0.97 -13.52
C ARG A 167 -9.05 1.90 -14.70
N VAL A 168 -7.77 2.02 -15.02
CA VAL A 168 -7.35 2.67 -16.26
C VAL A 168 -7.76 1.78 -17.43
N MET A 169 -8.45 2.37 -18.41
CA MET A 169 -8.91 1.70 -19.61
C MET A 169 -8.14 2.19 -20.81
N ARG A 170 -7.94 1.32 -21.81
CA ARG A 170 -7.37 1.70 -23.11
C ARG A 170 -8.26 1.25 -24.24
N VAL A 171 -8.17 1.95 -25.36
CA VAL A 171 -8.81 1.60 -26.63
C VAL A 171 -7.71 1.30 -27.65
N LYS A 172 -7.59 0.07 -28.13
CA LYS A 172 -6.51 -0.34 -29.05
C LYS A 172 -6.56 0.35 -30.41
N HIS A 173 -7.76 0.59 -30.93
CA HIS A 173 -8.01 1.29 -32.18
C HIS A 173 -9.41 1.89 -32.20
N LYS A 174 -9.66 2.86 -33.06
CA LYS A 174 -10.97 3.52 -33.18
C LYS A 174 -12.07 2.46 -33.40
N GLY A 175 -13.09 2.50 -32.52
CA GLY A 175 -14.24 1.59 -32.55
C GLY A 175 -14.04 0.26 -31.78
N ALA A 176 -12.86 0.02 -31.19
CA ALA A 176 -12.68 -1.11 -30.29
C ALA A 176 -13.34 -0.89 -28.93
N THR A 177 -13.82 -1.96 -28.32
CA THR A 177 -14.32 -1.93 -26.94
C THR A 177 -13.14 -1.60 -25.98
N PRO A 178 -13.34 -0.66 -25.04
CA PRO A 178 -12.34 -0.38 -24.02
C PRO A 178 -12.00 -1.65 -23.22
N GLU A 179 -10.71 -1.88 -22.98
CA GLU A 179 -10.20 -2.96 -22.14
C GLU A 179 -9.32 -2.41 -21.03
N ILE A 180 -9.13 -3.18 -19.96
CA ILE A 180 -8.24 -2.79 -18.86
C ILE A 180 -6.81 -2.62 -19.41
N ASP A 181 -6.18 -1.50 -19.09
CA ASP A 181 -4.77 -1.29 -19.42
C ASP A 181 -3.87 -1.97 -18.37
N VAL A 182 -3.30 -3.10 -18.74
CA VAL A 182 -2.44 -3.92 -17.87
C VAL A 182 -1.13 -3.23 -17.45
N ARG A 183 -0.86 -2.02 -17.94
CA ARG A 183 0.26 -1.20 -17.49
C ARG A 183 -0.04 -0.44 -16.19
N TYR A 184 -1.29 -0.45 -15.73
CA TYR A 184 -1.75 0.31 -14.56
C TYR A 184 -2.42 -0.59 -13.54
N HIS A 185 -1.95 -0.53 -12.29
CA HIS A 185 -2.46 -1.34 -11.20
C HIS A 185 -2.84 -0.45 -10.02
N CYS A 186 -4.14 -0.38 -9.73
CA CYS A 186 -4.68 0.42 -8.64
C CYS A 186 -4.58 -0.35 -7.31
N VAL A 187 -4.09 0.33 -6.26
CA VAL A 187 -4.01 -0.19 -4.88
C VAL A 187 -4.83 0.65 -3.90
N CYS A 188 -5.85 1.35 -4.40
CA CYS A 188 -6.85 1.98 -3.55
C CYS A 188 -7.51 0.94 -2.64
N VAL A 189 -7.84 1.34 -1.43
CA VAL A 189 -8.43 0.46 -0.42
C VAL A 189 -9.68 -0.28 -0.89
N GLU A 190 -10.47 0.31 -1.81
CA GLU A 190 -11.64 -0.33 -2.42
C GLU A 190 -11.29 -1.56 -3.28
N GLN A 191 -10.02 -1.69 -3.71
CA GLN A 191 -9.53 -2.82 -4.52
C GLN A 191 -8.68 -3.82 -3.71
N THR A 192 -8.49 -3.54 -2.41
CA THR A 192 -7.64 -4.34 -1.52
C THR A 192 -8.35 -4.74 -0.22
N ASP A 193 -9.67 -4.83 -0.24
CA ASP A 193 -10.50 -5.19 0.91
C ASP A 193 -10.24 -4.26 2.12
N PHE A 194 -10.07 -2.96 1.84
CA PHE A 194 -9.86 -1.91 2.84
C PHE A 194 -8.68 -2.15 3.80
N ARG A 195 -7.61 -2.80 3.29
CA ARG A 195 -6.37 -3.05 4.02
C ARG A 195 -5.15 -2.89 3.11
N PRO A 196 -3.95 -2.64 3.65
CA PRO A 196 -2.73 -2.70 2.87
C PRO A 196 -2.54 -4.09 2.24
N ILE A 197 -2.09 -4.10 0.97
CA ILE A 197 -1.79 -5.32 0.23
C ILE A 197 -0.29 -5.59 0.23
N LEU A 198 0.10 -6.84 0.42
CA LEU A 198 1.51 -7.26 0.34
C LEU A 198 2.06 -7.01 -1.06
N PHE A 199 3.28 -6.47 -1.15
CA PHE A 199 3.88 -6.12 -2.44
C PHE A 199 4.04 -7.33 -3.36
N GLU A 200 4.37 -8.50 -2.82
CA GLU A 200 4.45 -9.76 -3.53
C GLU A 200 3.11 -10.16 -4.16
N ASP A 201 1.98 -9.89 -3.47
CA ASP A 201 0.64 -10.16 -4.01
C ASP A 201 0.29 -9.18 -5.14
N VAL A 202 0.76 -7.92 -5.05
CA VAL A 202 0.64 -6.97 -6.17
C VAL A 202 1.42 -7.46 -7.38
N ILE A 203 2.66 -7.91 -7.19
CA ILE A 203 3.49 -8.50 -8.26
C ILE A 203 2.79 -9.71 -8.91
N LYS A 204 2.20 -10.59 -8.08
CA LYS A 204 1.45 -11.74 -8.57
C LYS A 204 0.27 -11.30 -9.42
N ARG A 205 -0.56 -10.36 -8.93
CA ARG A 205 -1.70 -9.80 -9.67
C ARG A 205 -1.28 -9.16 -10.99
N ILE A 206 -0.18 -8.38 -11.01
CA ILE A 206 0.36 -7.78 -12.23
C ILE A 206 0.66 -8.85 -13.29
N LYS A 207 1.32 -9.93 -12.91
CA LYS A 207 1.69 -11.03 -13.83
C LYS A 207 0.45 -11.78 -14.34
N GLU A 208 -0.51 -12.05 -13.47
CA GLU A 208 -1.77 -12.74 -13.82
C GLU A 208 -2.61 -11.92 -14.80
N GLU A 209 -2.59 -10.59 -14.68
CA GLU A 209 -3.27 -9.68 -15.60
C GLU A 209 -2.47 -9.41 -16.89
N GLY A 210 -1.28 -9.97 -17.05
CA GLY A 210 -0.44 -9.81 -18.25
C GLY A 210 0.44 -8.57 -18.25
N GLY A 211 0.59 -7.90 -17.10
CA GLY A 211 1.52 -6.78 -16.92
C GLY A 211 2.98 -7.24 -16.83
N PHE A 212 3.90 -6.30 -17.02
CA PHE A 212 5.35 -6.58 -16.99
C PHE A 212 5.97 -6.05 -15.68
N VAL A 213 6.57 -6.95 -14.92
CA VAL A 213 7.32 -6.62 -13.70
C VAL A 213 8.80 -6.44 -14.03
N GLY A 214 9.34 -5.26 -13.77
CA GLY A 214 10.74 -4.94 -14.00
C GLY A 214 10.95 -3.75 -14.92
N MET A 215 12.20 -3.49 -15.28
CA MET A 215 12.55 -2.49 -16.28
C MET A 215 12.51 -3.11 -17.68
N ARG A 216 11.91 -2.42 -18.64
CA ARG A 216 11.99 -2.79 -20.05
C ARG A 216 13.38 -2.42 -20.57
N ASN A 217 14.04 -3.35 -21.28
CA ASN A 217 15.29 -3.03 -21.96
C ASN A 217 15.00 -1.93 -22.99
N GLY A 218 15.65 -0.79 -22.81
CA GLY A 218 15.37 0.41 -23.59
C GLY A 218 15.79 0.26 -25.05
N ASN A 219 14.80 -0.06 -25.91
CA ASN A 219 14.80 0.24 -27.33
C ASN A 219 13.53 1.04 -27.68
N GLY A 220 13.04 1.85 -26.75
CA GLY A 220 12.09 2.90 -27.06
C GLY A 220 12.86 4.14 -27.53
N PRO A 221 12.30 4.99 -28.40
CA PRO A 221 12.96 6.23 -28.83
C PRO A 221 13.28 7.05 -27.58
N MET A 222 14.57 7.33 -27.38
CA MET A 222 14.98 8.42 -26.50
C MET A 222 14.54 9.71 -27.19
N MET A 223 13.56 10.41 -26.60
CA MET A 223 13.35 11.81 -26.94
C MET A 223 14.38 12.68 -26.25
#